data_046612db2594f17126d965f3150956f1
#
_entry.id   046612db2594f17126d965f3150956f1
#
_cell.length_a   1.000
_cell.length_b   1.000
_cell.length_c   1.000
_cell.angle_alpha   90.00
_cell.angle_beta   90.00
_cell.angle_gamma   90.00
#
_symmetry.space_group_name_H-M   'P 1'
#
loop_
_entity.id
_entity.type
_entity.pdbx_description
1 polymer ?
#
loop_
_entity_poly.entity_id
_entity_poly.type
_entity_poly.pdbx_seq_one_letter_code
_entity_poly.pdbx_strand_id
1 'polypeptide(L)'
;MEFTEALDHVKEGGKICREGWNGKGMFVFLVNGDSIKVAIHEAYGDPKKDGYDVRDFLMMFTAQHDLVPWVASQSDLLADDWQVVVD
;
A
#
# COMPACT_ATOMS: atom_id res chain seq x y z
N MET A 1 -8.84 -3.35 14.86
CA MET A 1 -8.92 -4.68 14.22
C MET A 1 -7.53 -5.27 14.01
N GLU A 2 -7.45 -6.55 13.77
CA GLU A 2 -6.19 -7.18 13.42
C GLU A 2 -5.78 -6.86 11.99
N PHE A 3 -4.50 -7.08 11.67
CA PHE A 3 -3.96 -6.77 10.33
C PHE A 3 -4.68 -7.54 9.21
N THR A 4 -5.03 -8.80 9.45
CA THR A 4 -5.73 -9.62 8.45
C THR A 4 -7.06 -9.02 8.01
N GLU A 5 -7.81 -8.44 8.94
CA GLU A 5 -9.05 -7.73 8.66
C GLU A 5 -8.77 -6.42 7.92
N ALA A 6 -7.77 -5.68 8.36
CA ALA A 6 -7.37 -4.42 7.71
C ALA A 6 -6.92 -4.67 6.28
N LEU A 7 -6.17 -5.74 6.04
CA LEU A 7 -5.70 -6.11 4.71
C LEU A 7 -6.85 -6.37 3.74
N ASP A 8 -7.95 -6.98 4.20
CA ASP A 8 -9.14 -7.18 3.37
C ASP A 8 -9.70 -5.84 2.88
N HIS A 9 -9.75 -4.83 3.75
CA HIS A 9 -10.18 -3.48 3.36
C HIS A 9 -9.25 -2.85 2.33
N VAL A 10 -7.94 -3.03 2.49
CA VAL A 10 -6.94 -2.51 1.53
C VAL A 10 -7.12 -3.17 0.17
N LYS A 11 -7.35 -4.48 0.13
CA LYS A 11 -7.57 -5.20 -1.13
C LYS A 11 -8.83 -4.73 -1.87
N GLU A 12 -9.78 -4.17 -1.15
CA GLU A 12 -10.99 -3.60 -1.73
C GLU A 12 -10.85 -2.11 -2.10
N GLY A 13 -9.66 -1.56 -1.99
CA GLY A 13 -9.36 -0.17 -2.34
C GLY A 13 -9.40 0.80 -1.18
N GLY A 14 -9.49 0.30 0.05
CA GLY A 14 -9.51 1.14 1.26
C GLY A 14 -8.11 1.56 1.70
N LYS A 15 -8.09 2.46 2.67
CA LYS A 15 -6.88 2.94 3.33
C LYS A 15 -6.91 2.49 4.78
N ILE A 16 -5.76 2.09 5.31
CA ILE A 16 -5.64 1.62 6.70
C ILE A 16 -4.52 2.35 7.41
N CYS A 17 -4.63 2.44 8.73
CA CYS A 17 -3.59 2.98 9.59
C CYS A 17 -3.62 2.28 10.94
N ARG A 18 -2.58 2.49 11.72
CA ARG A 18 -2.55 2.05 13.11
C ARG A 18 -2.80 3.23 14.03
N GLU A 19 -3.59 3.00 15.08
CA GLU A 19 -3.84 4.01 16.12
C GLU A 19 -2.54 4.46 16.77
N GLY A 20 -1.57 3.54 16.96
CA GLY A 20 -0.29 3.82 17.59
C GLY A 20 0.74 4.53 16.73
N TRP A 21 0.45 4.84 15.49
CA TRP A 21 1.42 5.54 14.64
C TRP A 21 1.60 7.01 15.06
N ASN A 22 2.85 7.46 15.05
CA ASN A 22 3.24 8.79 15.54
C ASN A 22 2.96 9.94 14.56
N GLY A 23 2.44 9.69 13.40
CA GLY A 23 2.16 10.71 12.41
C GLY A 23 0.68 10.76 12.08
N LYS A 24 0.10 11.96 12.10
CA LYS A 24 -1.28 12.14 11.69
C LYS A 24 -1.39 12.09 10.18
N GLY A 25 -2.46 11.46 9.70
CA GLY A 25 -2.74 11.37 8.27
C GLY A 25 -1.95 10.29 7.54
N MET A 26 -1.15 9.50 8.24
CA MET A 26 -0.46 8.36 7.64
C MET A 26 -1.45 7.25 7.30
N PHE A 27 -1.27 6.64 6.15
CA PHE A 27 -2.07 5.47 5.79
C PHE A 27 -1.33 4.58 4.79
N VAL A 28 -1.77 3.33 4.72
CA VAL A 28 -1.29 2.34 3.76
C VAL A 28 -2.42 2.01 2.80
N PHE A 29 -2.08 1.83 1.54
CA PHE A 29 -3.03 1.49 0.50
C PHE A 29 -2.39 0.57 -0.53
N LEU A 30 -3.22 -0.07 -1.36
CA LEU A 30 -2.76 -0.98 -2.41
C LEU A 30 -2.53 -0.22 -3.70
N VAL A 31 -1.36 -0.42 -4.30
CA VAL A 31 -1.10 0.00 -5.67
C VAL A 31 -1.37 -1.19 -6.58
N ASN A 32 -2.31 -1.03 -7.49
CA ASN A 32 -2.61 -2.06 -8.49
C ASN A 32 -1.53 -2.03 -9.57
N GLY A 33 -0.85 -3.16 -9.75
CA GLY A 33 0.25 -3.26 -10.72
C GLY A 33 -0.15 -2.93 -12.14
N ASP A 34 -1.36 -3.32 -12.55
CA ASP A 34 -1.85 -3.05 -13.89
C ASP A 34 -2.01 -1.55 -14.17
N SER A 35 -2.34 -0.77 -13.15
CA SER A 35 -2.51 0.68 -13.29
C SER A 35 -1.22 1.43 -13.53
N ILE A 36 -0.05 0.85 -13.18
CA ILE A 36 1.25 1.51 -13.38
C ILE A 36 2.06 0.92 -14.53
N LYS A 37 1.56 -0.12 -15.20
CA LYS A 37 2.24 -0.73 -16.35
C LYS A 37 2.58 0.28 -17.45
N VAL A 38 1.66 1.18 -17.75
CA VAL A 38 1.86 2.19 -18.78
C VAL A 38 3.04 3.10 -18.43
N ALA A 39 3.10 3.56 -17.17
CA ALA A 39 4.19 4.42 -16.71
C ALA A 39 5.54 3.69 -16.76
N ILE A 40 5.56 2.42 -16.40
CA ILE A 40 6.78 1.60 -16.45
C ILE A 40 7.21 1.41 -17.91
N HIS A 41 6.27 1.10 -18.80
CA HIS A 41 6.55 0.97 -20.23
C HIS A 41 7.15 2.23 -20.80
N GLU A 42 6.58 3.40 -20.49
CA GLU A 42 7.09 4.69 -20.98
C GLU A 42 8.48 5.00 -20.44
N ALA A 43 8.77 4.61 -19.20
CA ALA A 43 10.06 4.93 -18.57
C ALA A 43 11.16 3.93 -18.91
N TYR A 44 10.85 2.65 -19.06
CA TYR A 44 11.86 1.57 -19.07
C TYR A 44 11.71 0.56 -20.21
N GLY A 45 10.63 0.61 -20.99
CA GLY A 45 10.41 -0.30 -22.10
C GLY A 45 9.09 -1.03 -22.03
N ASP A 46 8.88 -1.95 -22.97
CA ASP A 46 7.59 -2.66 -23.11
C ASP A 46 7.53 -3.87 -22.19
N PRO A 47 6.69 -3.85 -21.15
CA PRO A 47 6.53 -5.00 -20.26
C PRO A 47 6.09 -6.28 -20.98
N LYS A 48 5.27 -6.17 -22.01
CA LYS A 48 4.82 -7.34 -22.78
C LYS A 48 5.95 -7.95 -23.58
N LYS A 49 6.77 -7.12 -24.18
CA LYS A 49 7.92 -7.56 -24.97
C LYS A 49 8.97 -8.22 -24.07
N ASP A 50 9.17 -7.66 -22.89
CA ASP A 50 10.15 -8.15 -21.93
C ASP A 50 9.64 -9.31 -21.10
N GLY A 51 8.34 -9.61 -21.19
CA GLY A 51 7.74 -10.80 -20.59
C GLY A 51 7.55 -10.73 -19.08
N TYR A 52 7.44 -9.53 -18.50
CA TYR A 52 7.20 -9.39 -17.07
C TYR A 52 5.85 -8.77 -16.76
N ASP A 53 5.35 -9.06 -15.57
CA ASP A 53 4.15 -8.45 -15.01
C ASP A 53 4.52 -7.53 -13.86
N VAL A 54 3.66 -6.56 -13.59
CA VAL A 54 3.76 -5.71 -12.39
C VAL A 54 2.72 -6.23 -11.39
N ARG A 55 3.19 -6.72 -10.26
CA ARG A 55 2.32 -7.21 -9.19
C ARG A 55 1.85 -6.06 -8.32
N ASP A 56 0.72 -6.27 -7.66
CA ASP A 56 0.21 -5.32 -6.67
C ASP A 56 1.17 -5.23 -5.49
N PHE A 57 1.25 -4.05 -4.88
CA PHE A 57 2.09 -3.85 -3.70
C PHE A 57 1.49 -2.78 -2.80
N LEU A 58 1.96 -2.77 -1.55
CA LEU A 58 1.50 -1.80 -0.57
C LEU A 58 2.39 -0.57 -0.57
N MET A 59 1.76 0.58 -0.44
CA MET A 59 2.42 1.88 -0.40
C MET A 59 1.93 2.66 0.80
N MET A 60 2.79 3.45 1.40
CA MET A 60 2.45 4.30 2.53
C MET A 60 2.49 5.77 2.14
N PHE A 61 1.45 6.51 2.54
CA PHE A 61 1.48 7.96 2.59
C PHE A 61 2.02 8.34 3.97
N THR A 62 3.18 9.01 3.99
CA THR A 62 3.90 9.31 5.23
C THR A 62 3.43 10.61 5.87
N ALA A 63 3.84 10.83 7.12
CA ALA A 63 3.57 12.08 7.84
C ALA A 63 4.22 13.29 7.15
N GLN A 64 5.28 13.10 6.36
CA GLN A 64 5.93 14.15 5.58
C GLN A 64 5.29 14.36 4.20
N HIS A 65 4.16 13.71 3.94
CA HIS A 65 3.43 13.78 2.68
C HIS A 65 4.17 13.17 1.49
N ASP A 66 4.98 12.15 1.74
CA ASP A 66 5.64 11.36 0.71
C ASP A 66 4.93 10.04 0.50
N LEU A 67 5.07 9.47 -0.69
CA LEU A 67 4.65 8.11 -0.99
C LEU A 67 5.88 7.22 -1.04
N VAL A 68 5.86 6.14 -0.25
CA VAL A 68 6.97 5.18 -0.20
C VAL A 68 6.43 3.76 -0.23
N PRO A 69 7.17 2.81 -0.82
CA PRO A 69 6.80 1.40 -0.69
C PRO A 69 6.77 1.02 0.79
N TRP A 70 5.81 0.18 1.17
CA TRP A 70 5.66 -0.18 2.58
C TRP A 70 5.83 -1.68 2.77
N VAL A 71 6.64 -2.04 3.76
CA VAL A 71 6.83 -3.42 4.20
C VAL A 71 6.41 -3.48 5.67
N ALA A 72 5.46 -4.36 5.97
CA ALA A 72 4.98 -4.53 7.33
C ALA A 72 6.08 -5.12 8.21
N SER A 73 6.34 -4.47 9.36
CA SER A 73 7.17 -5.06 10.39
C SER A 73 6.39 -6.17 11.10
N GLN A 74 7.09 -6.99 11.92
CA GLN A 74 6.39 -7.96 12.74
C GLN A 74 5.44 -7.27 13.72
N SER A 75 5.84 -6.14 14.27
CA SER A 75 4.97 -5.36 15.16
C SER A 75 3.69 -4.93 14.44
N ASP A 76 3.78 -4.53 13.17
CA ASP A 76 2.62 -4.17 12.36
C ASP A 76 1.72 -5.38 12.09
N LEU A 77 2.31 -6.52 11.74
CA LEU A 77 1.55 -7.73 11.43
C LEU A 77 0.78 -8.28 12.63
N LEU A 78 1.34 -8.13 13.82
CA LEU A 78 0.80 -8.70 15.05
C LEU A 78 -0.04 -7.70 15.86
N ALA A 79 -0.12 -6.45 15.41
CA ALA A 79 -0.90 -5.42 16.09
C ALA A 79 -2.40 -5.64 15.91
N ASP A 80 -3.17 -5.20 16.90
CA ASP A 80 -4.64 -5.27 16.89
C ASP A 80 -5.28 -3.87 16.86
N ASP A 81 -4.47 -2.83 16.67
CA ASP A 81 -4.93 -1.43 16.66
C ASP A 81 -5.11 -0.86 15.25
N TRP A 82 -5.26 -1.72 14.26
CA TRP A 82 -5.51 -1.30 12.89
C TRP A 82 -6.89 -0.66 12.74
N GLN A 83 -6.98 0.34 11.89
CA GLN A 83 -8.21 1.09 11.63
C GLN A 83 -8.34 1.35 10.13
N VAL A 84 -9.58 1.41 9.67
CA VAL A 84 -9.88 1.88 8.31
C VAL A 84 -9.96 3.40 8.34
N VAL A 85 -9.26 4.04 7.41
CA VAL A 85 -9.31 5.49 7.28
C VAL A 85 -10.58 5.86 6.53
N VAL A 86 -11.41 6.67 7.16
CA VAL A 86 -12.64 7.18 6.56
C VAL A 86 -12.42 8.64 6.20
N ASP A 87 -12.58 8.95 4.92
CA ASP A 87 -12.41 10.32 4.42
C ASP A 87 -13.67 11.17 4.67
#